data_00960638d0b1f20effd57d64203b3f49
#
_entry.id   00960638d0b1f20effd57d64203b3f49
#
_cell.length_a   1.000
_cell.length_b   1.000
_cell.length_c   1.000
_cell.angle_alpha   90.00
_cell.angle_beta   90.00
_cell.angle_gamma   90.00
#
_symmetry.space_group_name_H-M   'P 1'
#
loop_
_entity.id
_entity.type
_entity.pdbx_description
1 polymer ?
#
loop_
_entity_poly.entity_id
_entity_poly.type
_entity_poly.pdbx_seq_one_letter_code
_entity_poly.pdbx_strand_id
1 'polypeptide(L)'
;MGQRPAIIINRLDAERLQRLIDNASDKDMAVAQLLEEELARGEVCDPEDIPDDVVSMNSQVRFTDLTRGLKMIRTLVYPHSLESVADGISVMAPIGAALIGLKVGDIIEWPLPNNTEARL
;
A
#
# COMPACT_ATOMS: atom_id res chain seq x y z
N MET A 1 -1.42 -19.45 8.21
CA MET A 1 -0.53 -18.36 7.80
C MET A 1 -1.01 -17.80 6.48
N GLY A 2 -1.38 -16.54 6.46
CA GLY A 2 -1.90 -15.93 5.25
C GLY A 2 -0.82 -15.72 4.19
N GLN A 3 -1.14 -16.02 2.96
CA GLN A 3 -0.30 -15.64 1.83
C GLN A 3 -0.73 -14.24 1.39
N ARG A 4 0.25 -13.43 1.02
CA ARG A 4 -0.03 -12.13 0.43
C ARG A 4 -0.46 -12.33 -1.02
N PRO A 5 -1.54 -11.67 -1.47
CA PRO A 5 -1.95 -11.72 -2.87
C PRO A 5 -0.84 -11.20 -3.79
N ALA A 6 -0.85 -11.65 -5.04
CA ALA A 6 0.03 -11.07 -6.05
C ALA A 6 -0.33 -9.59 -6.25
N ILE A 7 0.69 -8.75 -6.46
CA ILE A 7 0.48 -7.32 -6.65
C ILE A 7 1.03 -6.83 -7.98
N ILE A 8 0.44 -5.76 -8.48
CA ILE A 8 0.86 -5.09 -9.71
C ILE A 8 1.20 -3.65 -9.35
N ILE A 9 2.39 -3.19 -9.74
CA ILE A 9 2.88 -1.87 -9.38
C ILE A 9 3.23 -1.07 -10.63
N ASN A 10 2.74 0.17 -10.65
CA ASN A 10 3.08 1.15 -11.66
C ASN A 10 4.59 1.44 -11.59
N ARG A 11 5.27 1.43 -12.74
CA ARG A 11 6.72 1.65 -12.83
C ARG A 11 7.14 2.98 -12.20
N LEU A 12 6.39 4.04 -12.42
CA LEU A 12 6.71 5.34 -11.84
C LEU A 12 6.56 5.31 -10.30
N ASP A 13 5.52 4.65 -9.82
CA ASP A 13 5.34 4.47 -8.37
C ASP A 13 6.47 3.64 -7.78
N ALA A 14 6.88 2.56 -8.45
CA ALA A 14 7.97 1.71 -7.99
C ALA A 14 9.25 2.52 -7.80
N GLU A 15 9.59 3.39 -8.76
CA GLU A 15 10.79 4.23 -8.68
C GLU A 15 10.70 5.21 -7.52
N ARG A 16 9.55 5.85 -7.33
CA ARG A 16 9.34 6.82 -6.25
C ARG A 16 9.34 6.14 -4.88
N LEU A 17 8.71 4.98 -4.79
CA LEU A 17 8.68 4.21 -3.55
C LEU A 17 10.08 3.73 -3.17
N GLN A 18 10.89 3.33 -4.13
CA GLN A 18 12.27 2.93 -3.86
C GLN A 18 13.07 4.08 -3.25
N ARG A 19 12.86 5.30 -3.72
CA ARG A 19 13.52 6.48 -3.14
C ARG A 19 13.09 6.71 -1.69
N LEU A 20 11.80 6.51 -1.38
CA LEU A 20 11.33 6.59 0.00
C LEU A 20 12.00 5.57 0.89
N ILE A 21 12.11 4.33 0.40
CA ILE A 21 12.75 3.25 1.14
C ILE A 21 14.21 3.58 1.41
N ASP A 22 14.93 4.04 0.38
CA ASP A 22 16.36 4.35 0.48
C ASP A 22 16.65 5.50 1.45
N ASN A 23 15.67 6.38 1.68
CA ASN A 23 15.79 7.53 2.55
C ASN A 23 15.04 7.40 3.87
N ALA A 24 14.54 6.20 4.18
CA ALA A 24 13.74 5.97 5.39
C ALA A 24 14.56 6.22 6.65
N SER A 25 13.94 6.88 7.65
CA SER A 25 14.53 7.05 8.96
C SER A 25 14.45 5.75 9.76
N ASP A 26 15.19 5.70 10.87
CA ASP A 26 15.22 4.51 11.72
C ASP A 26 13.82 4.10 12.21
N LYS A 27 12.97 5.07 12.52
CA LYS A 27 11.61 4.78 13.00
C LYS A 27 10.72 4.17 11.89
N ASP A 28 11.05 4.39 10.64
CA ASP A 28 10.28 3.89 9.50
C ASP A 28 10.87 2.63 8.88
N MET A 29 11.98 2.12 9.42
CA MET A 29 12.70 0.99 8.82
C MET A 29 11.87 -0.27 8.72
N ALA A 30 11.04 -0.59 9.72
CA ALA A 30 10.22 -1.79 9.68
C ALA A 30 9.23 -1.75 8.53
N VAL A 31 8.56 -0.61 8.33
CA VAL A 31 7.62 -0.43 7.21
C VAL A 31 8.38 -0.38 5.89
N ALA A 32 9.52 0.29 5.85
CA ALA A 32 10.35 0.36 4.64
C ALA A 32 10.79 -1.03 4.18
N GLN A 33 11.17 -1.91 5.09
CA GLN A 33 11.53 -3.29 4.76
C GLN A 33 10.36 -4.08 4.19
N LEU A 34 9.17 -3.94 4.79
CA LEU A 34 7.97 -4.60 4.29
C LEU A 34 7.59 -4.08 2.90
N LEU A 35 7.69 -2.77 2.70
CA LEU A 35 7.41 -2.16 1.40
C LEU A 35 8.41 -2.63 0.34
N GLU A 36 9.70 -2.76 0.69
CA GLU A 36 10.71 -3.27 -0.21
C GLU A 36 10.41 -4.71 -0.62
N GLU A 37 9.96 -5.55 0.31
CA GLU A 37 9.53 -6.92 0.00
C GLU A 37 8.36 -6.93 -0.97
N GLU A 38 7.40 -6.02 -0.80
CA GLU A 38 6.26 -5.90 -1.70
C GLU A 38 6.72 -5.51 -3.11
N LEU A 39 7.62 -4.54 -3.22
CA LEU A 39 8.16 -4.13 -4.52
C LEU A 39 8.92 -5.27 -5.20
N ALA A 40 9.67 -6.06 -4.42
CA ALA A 40 10.46 -7.17 -4.97
C ALA A 40 9.59 -8.28 -5.54
N ARG A 41 8.43 -8.55 -4.93
CA ARG A 41 7.54 -9.62 -5.39
C ARG A 41 6.49 -9.15 -6.40
N GLY A 42 6.34 -7.85 -6.55
CA GLY A 42 5.30 -7.29 -7.44
C GLY A 42 5.68 -7.34 -8.89
N GLU A 43 4.66 -7.40 -9.75
CA GLU A 43 4.84 -7.23 -11.19
C GLU A 43 4.84 -5.73 -11.51
N VAL A 44 5.91 -5.24 -12.12
CA VAL A 44 6.03 -3.83 -12.50
C VAL A 44 5.55 -3.66 -13.94
N CYS A 45 4.57 -2.77 -14.12
CA CYS A 45 3.99 -2.49 -15.43
C CYS A 45 4.07 -1.00 -15.73
N ASP A 46 3.99 -0.64 -16.99
CA ASP A 46 3.89 0.76 -17.39
C ASP A 46 2.53 1.33 -16.93
N PRO A 47 2.45 2.66 -16.67
CA PRO A 47 1.22 3.26 -16.15
C PRO A 47 -0.04 2.93 -16.97
N GLU A 48 0.07 2.93 -18.29
CA GLU A 48 -1.07 2.65 -19.17
C GLU A 48 -1.53 1.19 -19.13
N ASP A 49 -0.71 0.28 -18.59
CA ASP A 49 -1.02 -1.14 -18.53
C ASP A 49 -1.57 -1.58 -17.17
N ILE A 50 -1.71 -0.66 -16.22
CA ILE A 50 -2.23 -0.98 -14.89
C ILE A 50 -3.75 -1.15 -14.96
N PRO A 51 -4.29 -2.29 -14.51
CA PRO A 51 -5.75 -2.47 -14.45
C PRO A 51 -6.42 -1.44 -13.54
N ASP A 52 -7.64 -1.05 -13.88
CA ASP A 52 -8.38 -0.02 -13.13
C ASP A 52 -8.73 -0.43 -11.70
N ASP A 53 -8.73 -1.72 -11.39
CA ASP A 53 -9.09 -2.24 -10.08
C ASP A 53 -7.87 -2.47 -9.17
N VAL A 54 -6.69 -1.98 -9.58
CA VAL A 54 -5.44 -2.11 -8.82
C VAL A 54 -5.15 -0.79 -8.10
N VAL A 55 -4.73 -0.90 -6.84
CA VAL A 55 -4.36 0.27 -6.03
C VAL A 55 -3.01 0.82 -6.47
N SER A 56 -3.01 2.07 -6.90
CA SER A 56 -1.79 2.82 -7.23
C SER A 56 -1.67 4.00 -6.28
N MET A 57 -0.54 4.69 -6.31
CA MET A 57 -0.39 5.93 -5.54
C MET A 57 -1.44 6.95 -6.01
N ASN A 58 -1.97 7.72 -5.08
CA ASN A 58 -3.03 8.72 -5.27
C ASN A 58 -4.39 8.12 -5.63
N SER A 59 -4.56 6.81 -5.50
CA SER A 59 -5.86 6.15 -5.68
C SER A 59 -6.68 6.25 -4.40
N GLN A 60 -7.99 6.52 -4.55
CA GLN A 60 -8.92 6.37 -3.45
C GLN A 60 -9.33 4.91 -3.34
N VAL A 61 -9.22 4.35 -2.15
CA VAL A 61 -9.44 2.93 -1.89
C VAL A 61 -10.55 2.75 -0.88
N ARG A 62 -11.50 1.88 -1.19
CA ARG A 62 -12.48 1.39 -0.21
C ARG A 62 -12.01 0.05 0.30
N PHE A 63 -11.94 -0.10 1.60
CA PHE A 63 -11.57 -1.38 2.18
C PHE A 63 -12.27 -1.58 3.51
N THR A 64 -12.40 -2.83 3.90
CA THR A 64 -12.96 -3.20 5.19
C THR A 64 -11.84 -3.75 6.07
N ASP A 65 -11.66 -3.13 7.22
CA ASP A 65 -10.81 -3.68 8.28
C ASP A 65 -11.60 -4.82 8.92
N LEU A 66 -11.27 -6.04 8.56
CA LEU A 66 -12.01 -7.22 9.03
C LEU A 66 -11.79 -7.49 10.52
N THR A 67 -10.66 -7.04 11.04
CA THR A 67 -10.34 -7.22 12.46
C THR A 67 -11.26 -6.39 13.33
N ARG A 68 -11.57 -5.15 12.91
CA ARG A 68 -12.42 -4.22 13.67
C ARG A 68 -13.85 -4.13 13.13
N GLY A 69 -14.11 -4.69 11.95
CA GLY A 69 -15.41 -4.58 11.30
C GLY A 69 -15.74 -3.19 10.77
N LEU A 70 -14.73 -2.40 10.42
CA LEU A 70 -14.90 -1.02 9.97
C LEU A 70 -14.68 -0.89 8.46
N LYS A 71 -15.62 -0.22 7.80
CA LYS A 71 -15.47 0.15 6.39
C LYS A 71 -14.78 1.49 6.32
N MET A 72 -13.77 1.59 5.47
CA MET A 72 -12.94 2.79 5.35
C MET A 72 -12.79 3.19 3.90
N ILE A 73 -12.67 4.50 3.69
CA ILE A 73 -12.32 5.08 2.40
C ILE A 73 -11.11 5.97 2.64
N ARG A 74 -10.02 5.68 1.94
CA ARG A 74 -8.78 6.45 2.09
C ARG A 74 -8.12 6.63 0.73
N THR A 75 -7.37 7.72 0.58
CA THR A 75 -6.55 7.98 -0.60
C THR A 75 -5.10 7.67 -0.23
N LEU A 76 -4.47 6.77 -0.97
CA LEU A 76 -3.08 6.38 -0.72
C LEU A 76 -2.15 7.45 -1.28
N VAL A 77 -1.36 8.07 -0.41
CA VAL A 77 -0.51 9.20 -0.79
C VAL A 77 0.92 9.01 -0.33
N TYR A 78 1.84 9.76 -0.96
CA TYR A 78 3.20 9.89 -0.45
C TYR A 78 3.19 10.74 0.83
N PRO A 79 4.16 10.54 1.74
CA PRO A 79 4.17 11.28 3.01
C PRO A 79 4.09 12.79 2.86
N HIS A 80 4.75 13.35 1.84
CA HIS A 80 4.76 14.81 1.62
C HIS A 80 3.40 15.38 1.21
N SER A 81 2.47 14.54 0.78
CA SER A 81 1.12 14.96 0.36
C SER A 81 0.06 14.72 1.42
N LEU A 82 0.43 14.14 2.56
CA LEU A 82 -0.54 13.70 3.57
C LEU A 82 -1.42 14.85 4.09
N GLU A 83 -0.84 16.02 4.30
CA GLU A 83 -1.56 17.18 4.81
C GLU A 83 -2.51 17.81 3.78
N SER A 84 -2.26 17.56 2.50
CA SER A 84 -3.04 18.14 1.40
C SER A 84 -4.28 17.34 1.03
N VAL A 85 -4.43 16.13 1.57
CA VAL A 85 -5.51 15.21 1.21
C VAL A 85 -6.26 14.81 2.47
N ALA A 86 -7.53 15.22 2.57
CA ALA A 86 -8.31 15.07 3.80
C ALA A 86 -8.47 13.60 4.24
N ASP A 87 -8.64 12.69 3.29
CA ASP A 87 -8.77 11.25 3.56
C ASP A 87 -7.47 10.49 3.28
N GLY A 88 -6.34 11.18 3.30
CA GLY A 88 -5.05 10.61 2.98
C GLY A 88 -4.57 9.57 3.99
N ILE A 89 -3.93 8.53 3.46
CA ILE A 89 -3.16 7.59 4.26
C ILE A 89 -1.79 7.44 3.62
N SER A 90 -0.73 7.59 4.40
CA SER A 90 0.63 7.49 3.88
C SER A 90 0.97 6.07 3.49
N VAL A 91 1.65 5.90 2.35
CA VAL A 91 2.20 4.61 1.95
C VAL A 91 3.25 4.11 2.97
N MET A 92 3.81 4.99 3.78
CA MET A 92 4.73 4.63 4.86
C MET A 92 4.02 4.28 6.17
N ALA A 93 2.69 4.42 6.24
CA ALA A 93 1.91 3.85 7.34
C ALA A 93 1.74 2.35 7.08
N PRO A 94 1.68 1.53 8.14
CA PRO A 94 1.58 0.07 7.95
C PRO A 94 0.45 -0.37 7.04
N ILE A 95 -0.76 0.14 7.24
CA ILE A 95 -1.89 -0.24 6.40
C ILE A 95 -1.75 0.32 4.97
N GLY A 96 -1.17 1.51 4.83
CA GLY A 96 -0.91 2.09 3.51
C GLY A 96 0.05 1.25 2.69
N ALA A 97 1.13 0.79 3.32
CA ALA A 97 2.10 -0.11 2.67
C ALA A 97 1.46 -1.44 2.27
N ALA A 98 0.47 -1.90 3.04
CA ALA A 98 -0.26 -3.13 2.73
C ALA A 98 -1.18 -3.00 1.52
N LEU A 99 -1.66 -1.78 1.23
CA LEU A 99 -2.65 -1.56 0.17
C LEU A 99 -2.05 -1.48 -1.23
N ILE A 100 -0.80 -1.04 -1.36
CA ILE A 100 -0.21 -0.79 -2.68
C ILE A 100 -0.21 -2.05 -3.54
N GLY A 101 -0.68 -1.93 -4.78
CA GLY A 101 -0.64 -3.02 -5.76
C GLY A 101 -1.74 -4.07 -5.61
N LEU A 102 -2.55 -4.01 -4.58
CA LEU A 102 -3.68 -4.93 -4.41
C LEU A 102 -4.81 -4.57 -5.38
N LYS A 103 -5.67 -5.53 -5.64
CA LYS A 103 -6.85 -5.30 -6.49
C LYS A 103 -8.12 -5.49 -5.68
N VAL A 104 -9.22 -4.97 -6.22
CA VAL A 104 -10.55 -5.14 -5.62
C VAL A 104 -10.84 -6.62 -5.41
N GLY A 105 -11.28 -6.97 -4.22
CA GLY A 105 -11.58 -8.34 -3.81
C GLY A 105 -10.45 -9.02 -3.05
N ASP A 106 -9.24 -8.49 -3.09
CA ASP A 106 -8.12 -9.08 -2.34
C ASP A 106 -8.32 -8.96 -0.84
N ILE A 107 -7.86 -9.98 -0.13
CA ILE A 107 -7.81 -10.01 1.33
C ILE A 107 -6.34 -10.12 1.70
N ILE A 108 -5.90 -9.29 2.63
CA ILE A 108 -4.51 -9.29 3.07
C ILE A 108 -4.43 -9.24 4.59
N GLU A 109 -3.48 -9.98 5.14
CA GLU A 109 -3.11 -9.90 6.54
C GLU A 109 -1.77 -9.19 6.63
N TRP A 110 -1.70 -8.14 7.45
CA TRP A 110 -0.52 -7.32 7.59
C TRP A 110 -0.03 -7.34 9.05
N PRO A 111 1.23 -7.70 9.30
CA PRO A 111 1.69 -7.93 10.67
C PRO A 111 1.85 -6.66 11.53
N LEU A 112 1.92 -5.48 10.91
CA LEU A 112 2.12 -4.24 11.65
C LEU A 112 0.87 -3.37 11.63
N PRO A 113 0.52 -2.73 12.76
CA PRO A 113 1.12 -2.91 14.06
C PRO A 113 0.64 -4.17 14.79
N ASN A 114 -0.53 -4.73 14.45
CA ASN A 114 -1.21 -5.77 15.20
C ASN A 114 -1.93 -6.79 14.31
N ASN A 115 -1.28 -7.37 13.34
CA ASN A 115 -1.90 -8.41 12.50
C ASN A 115 -3.30 -8.02 12.01
N THR A 116 -3.39 -6.91 11.31
CA THR A 116 -4.67 -6.44 10.75
C THR A 116 -5.01 -7.18 9.48
N GLU A 117 -6.26 -7.65 9.36
CA GLU A 117 -6.77 -8.24 8.13
C GLU A 117 -7.73 -7.26 7.46
N ALA A 118 -7.55 -7.06 6.17
CA ALA A 118 -8.40 -6.14 5.41
C ALA A 118 -8.80 -6.73 4.06
N ARG A 119 -9.97 -6.34 3.60
CA ARG A 119 -10.49 -6.71 2.28
C ARG A 119 -10.84 -5.46 1.50
N LEU A 120 -10.35 -5.39 0.27
CA LEU A 120 -10.64 -4.31 -0.67
C LEU A 120 -11.99 -4.46 -1.37
#